data_bf3bbcb85edab2979b715c36f58428d5
#
_entry.id   bf3bbcb85edab2979b715c36f58428d5
#
_cell.length_a   1.000
_cell.length_b   1.000
_cell.length_c   1.000
_cell.angle_alpha   90.00
_cell.angle_beta   90.00
_cell.angle_gamma   90.00
#
_symmetry.space_group_name_H-M   'P 1'
#
loop_
_entity.id
_entity.type
_entity.pdbx_description
1 polymer ?
#
loop_
_entity_poly.entity_id
_entity_poly.type
_entity_poly.pdbx_seq_one_letter_code
_entity_poly.pdbx_strand_id
1 'polypeptide(L)'
;ESHMKLIEIIKGKQKEIIKIRADRTIAEAANTIAQNKIGALLVDDEAGTIVGILSERDIVRGMSQHGANLQDVKVSELMTSNLIRCAPGDTVNEAMAMMTDRHIRHLPVFEGEQLVGFISIGDLVKCRMMEVQSEAEALLQYIHS
;
A
#
# COMPACT_ATOMS: atom_id res chain seq x y z
N GLU A 1 5.80 -4.70 21.73
CA GLU A 1 5.50 -5.49 20.55
C GLU A 1 4.03 -5.38 20.19
N SER A 2 3.72 -5.16 18.88
CA SER A 2 2.34 -4.98 18.46
C SER A 2 1.67 -6.32 18.18
N HIS A 3 0.50 -6.51 18.77
CA HIS A 3 -0.36 -7.66 18.47
C HIS A 3 -1.51 -7.29 17.55
N MET A 4 -1.59 -6.01 17.13
CA MET A 4 -2.64 -5.56 16.23
C MET A 4 -2.51 -6.22 14.87
N LYS A 5 -3.64 -6.67 14.33
CA LYS A 5 -3.69 -7.35 13.03
C LYS A 5 -4.12 -6.38 11.94
N LEU A 6 -3.74 -6.68 10.72
CA LEU A 6 -4.02 -5.83 9.57
C LEU A 6 -5.52 -5.62 9.35
N ILE A 7 -6.35 -6.60 9.69
CA ILE A 7 -7.81 -6.47 9.56
C ILE A 7 -8.34 -5.26 10.34
N GLU A 8 -7.74 -4.94 11.47
CA GLU A 8 -8.18 -3.81 12.28
C GLU A 8 -7.88 -2.47 11.59
N ILE A 9 -6.75 -2.39 10.89
CA ILE A 9 -6.40 -1.21 10.08
C ILE A 9 -7.36 -1.08 8.91
N ILE A 10 -7.62 -2.19 8.20
CA ILE A 10 -8.51 -2.22 7.04
C ILE A 10 -9.91 -1.75 7.43
N LYS A 11 -10.44 -2.23 8.56
CA LYS A 11 -11.77 -1.82 9.04
C LYS A 11 -11.83 -0.34 9.42
N GLY A 12 -10.73 0.20 9.95
CA GLY A 12 -10.66 1.62 10.30
C GLY A 12 -10.43 2.53 9.11
N LYS A 13 -10.00 1.97 7.99
CA LYS A 13 -9.69 2.72 6.78
C LYS A 13 -10.91 2.78 5.89
N GLN A 14 -11.63 3.89 5.92
CA GLN A 14 -12.90 4.04 5.21
C GLN A 14 -12.76 4.47 3.75
N LYS A 15 -11.53 4.56 3.27
CA LYS A 15 -11.27 4.98 1.89
C LYS A 15 -11.40 3.81 0.93
N GLU A 16 -12.00 4.09 -0.22
CA GLU A 16 -12.08 3.16 -1.32
C GLU A 16 -10.68 2.81 -1.84
N ILE A 17 -10.46 1.57 -2.23
CA ILE A 17 -9.20 1.14 -2.83
C ILE A 17 -9.13 1.68 -4.25
N ILE A 18 -8.08 2.46 -4.54
CA ILE A 18 -7.89 3.07 -5.86
C ILE A 18 -7.09 2.13 -6.75
N LYS A 19 -7.64 1.83 -7.92
CA LYS A 19 -7.03 0.93 -8.90
C LYS A 19 -6.92 1.61 -10.26
N ILE A 20 -6.04 1.08 -11.10
CA ILE A 20 -5.95 1.49 -12.50
C ILE A 20 -5.79 0.24 -13.37
N ARG A 21 -6.31 0.31 -14.59
CA ARG A 21 -6.18 -0.77 -15.56
C ARG A 21 -4.76 -0.82 -16.12
N ALA A 22 -4.28 -2.04 -16.34
CA ALA A 22 -2.93 -2.26 -16.86
C ALA A 22 -2.70 -1.64 -18.25
N ASP A 23 -3.76 -1.49 -19.04
CA ASP A 23 -3.70 -0.94 -20.38
C ASP A 23 -3.75 0.59 -20.45
N ARG A 24 -3.87 1.27 -19.31
CA ARG A 24 -3.84 2.72 -19.23
C ARG A 24 -2.41 3.25 -19.30
N THR A 25 -2.28 4.54 -19.56
CA THR A 25 -0.97 5.19 -19.69
C THR A 25 -0.42 5.65 -18.35
N ILE A 26 0.89 5.85 -18.31
CA ILE A 26 1.55 6.42 -17.13
C ILE A 26 1.04 7.84 -16.82
N ALA A 27 0.71 8.63 -17.86
CA ALA A 27 0.13 9.95 -17.65
C ALA A 27 -1.17 9.86 -16.85
N GLU A 28 -2.06 8.93 -17.22
CA GLU A 28 -3.31 8.70 -16.49
C GLU A 28 -3.06 8.23 -15.06
N ALA A 29 -2.09 7.33 -14.87
CA ALA A 29 -1.72 6.83 -13.55
C ALA A 29 -1.18 7.95 -12.66
N ALA A 30 -0.31 8.80 -13.21
CA ALA A 30 0.27 9.92 -12.47
C ALA A 30 -0.83 10.89 -12.01
N ASN A 31 -1.81 11.16 -12.87
CA ASN A 31 -2.95 12.01 -12.50
C ASN A 31 -3.77 11.38 -11.36
N THR A 32 -4.02 10.08 -11.44
CA THR A 32 -4.77 9.35 -10.40
C THR A 32 -4.04 9.42 -9.05
N ILE A 33 -2.74 9.19 -9.07
CA ILE A 33 -1.89 9.26 -7.86
C ILE A 33 -1.96 10.68 -7.26
N ALA A 34 -1.77 11.69 -8.09
CA ALA A 34 -1.74 13.08 -7.63
C ALA A 34 -3.09 13.53 -7.07
N GLN A 35 -4.19 13.22 -7.76
CA GLN A 35 -5.52 13.61 -7.35
C GLN A 35 -5.96 12.94 -6.04
N ASN A 36 -5.54 11.72 -5.81
CA ASN A 36 -5.92 10.97 -4.61
C ASN A 36 -4.90 11.09 -3.47
N LYS A 37 -3.79 11.79 -3.70
CA LYS A 37 -2.72 11.99 -2.71
C LYS A 37 -2.22 10.68 -2.13
N ILE A 38 -1.96 9.72 -3.01
CA ILE A 38 -1.47 8.38 -2.66
C ILE A 38 -0.10 8.16 -3.28
N GLY A 39 0.61 7.13 -2.82
CA GLY A 39 1.96 6.82 -3.31
C GLY A 39 2.03 5.64 -4.26
N ALA A 40 0.92 4.92 -4.42
CA ALA A 40 0.88 3.74 -5.28
C ALA A 40 -0.56 3.40 -5.67
N LEU A 41 -0.67 2.67 -6.79
CA LEU A 41 -1.94 2.18 -7.31
C LEU A 41 -1.88 0.67 -7.45
N LEU A 42 -2.98 0.01 -7.12
CA LEU A 42 -3.18 -1.38 -7.53
C LEU A 42 -3.54 -1.38 -9.02
N VAL A 43 -3.01 -2.35 -9.73
CA VAL A 43 -3.23 -2.49 -11.17
C VAL A 43 -4.04 -3.75 -11.41
N ASP A 44 -5.13 -3.63 -12.15
CA ASP A 44 -5.96 -4.78 -12.51
C ASP A 44 -6.04 -4.98 -14.02
N ASP A 45 -6.54 -6.15 -14.42
CA ASP A 45 -6.80 -6.48 -15.82
C ASP A 45 -8.29 -6.32 -16.13
N GLU A 46 -8.71 -6.70 -17.35
CA GLU A 46 -10.10 -6.59 -17.79
C GLU A 46 -11.07 -7.39 -16.93
N ALA A 47 -10.61 -8.49 -16.35
CA ALA A 47 -11.43 -9.34 -15.49
C ALA A 47 -11.51 -8.83 -14.05
N GLY A 48 -10.77 -7.75 -13.72
CA GLY A 48 -10.71 -7.22 -12.37
C GLY A 48 -9.69 -7.93 -11.48
N THR A 49 -8.87 -8.80 -12.05
CA THR A 49 -7.81 -9.49 -11.31
C THR A 49 -6.65 -8.53 -11.07
N ILE A 50 -6.14 -8.48 -9.85
CA ILE A 50 -4.98 -7.66 -9.52
C ILE A 50 -3.73 -8.30 -10.13
N VAL A 51 -3.06 -7.57 -11.02
CA VAL A 51 -1.89 -8.07 -11.74
C VAL A 51 -0.60 -7.35 -11.38
N GLY A 52 -0.68 -6.25 -10.62
CA GLY A 52 0.51 -5.52 -10.25
C GLY A 52 0.25 -4.35 -9.33
N ILE A 53 1.32 -3.66 -8.99
CA ILE A 53 1.31 -2.41 -8.24
C ILE A 53 2.19 -1.42 -9.00
N LEU A 54 1.70 -0.19 -9.16
CA LEU A 54 2.47 0.91 -9.73
C LEU A 54 2.70 1.95 -8.64
N SER A 55 3.97 2.18 -8.29
CA SER A 55 4.35 3.16 -7.28
C SER A 55 4.97 4.40 -7.91
N GLU A 56 5.06 5.48 -7.13
CA GLU A 56 5.80 6.68 -7.54
C GLU A 56 7.24 6.33 -7.93
N ARG A 57 7.85 5.39 -7.22
CA ARG A 57 9.22 4.93 -7.50
C ARG A 57 9.31 4.29 -8.89
N ASP A 58 8.29 3.51 -9.28
CA ASP A 58 8.24 2.91 -10.62
C ASP A 58 8.17 3.98 -11.70
N ILE A 59 7.41 5.05 -11.46
CA ILE A 59 7.28 6.16 -12.39
C ILE A 59 8.61 6.90 -12.51
N VAL A 60 9.29 7.16 -11.39
CA VAL A 60 10.60 7.81 -11.40
C VAL A 60 11.62 6.97 -12.18
N ARG A 61 11.64 5.65 -11.95
CA ARG A 61 12.49 4.74 -12.71
C ARG A 61 12.14 4.78 -14.20
N GLY A 62 10.86 4.83 -14.52
CA GLY A 62 10.38 4.94 -15.90
C GLY A 62 10.85 6.22 -16.58
N MET A 63 10.94 7.32 -15.85
CA MET A 63 11.46 8.58 -16.36
C MET A 63 12.90 8.42 -16.85
N SER A 64 13.72 7.68 -16.10
CA SER A 64 15.10 7.39 -16.46
C SER A 64 15.20 6.54 -17.74
N GLN A 65 14.26 5.61 -17.93
CA GLN A 65 14.27 4.65 -19.04
C GLN A 65 13.65 5.22 -20.32
N HIS A 66 12.60 6.01 -20.20
CA HIS A 66 11.78 6.46 -21.34
C HIS A 66 11.86 7.96 -21.62
N GLY A 67 12.34 8.76 -20.68
CA GLY A 67 12.46 10.21 -20.85
C GLY A 67 11.13 10.85 -21.22
N ALA A 68 11.14 11.64 -22.30
CA ALA A 68 9.98 12.40 -22.76
C ALA A 68 8.81 11.53 -23.23
N ASN A 69 9.04 10.25 -23.50
CA ASN A 69 8.01 9.33 -23.98
C ASN A 69 7.23 8.65 -22.82
N LEU A 70 7.63 8.90 -21.58
CA LEU A 70 7.07 8.20 -20.42
C LEU A 70 5.55 8.31 -20.36
N GLN A 71 4.98 9.45 -20.66
CA GLN A 71 3.55 9.69 -20.52
C GLN A 71 2.69 8.71 -21.32
N ASP A 72 3.21 8.22 -22.45
CA ASP A 72 2.48 7.31 -23.35
C ASP A 72 2.79 5.84 -23.09
N VAL A 73 3.69 5.54 -22.15
CA VAL A 73 4.02 4.17 -21.78
C VAL A 73 2.85 3.57 -21.01
N LYS A 74 2.56 2.30 -21.25
CA LYS A 74 1.49 1.59 -20.56
C LYS A 74 1.88 1.29 -19.11
N VAL A 75 0.91 1.31 -18.21
CA VAL A 75 1.09 0.94 -16.80
C VAL A 75 1.70 -0.47 -16.70
N SER A 76 1.23 -1.40 -17.53
CA SER A 76 1.74 -2.78 -17.54
C SER A 76 3.25 -2.88 -17.78
N GLU A 77 3.85 -1.91 -18.45
CA GLU A 77 5.28 -1.94 -18.74
C GLU A 77 6.16 -1.51 -17.57
N LEU A 78 5.60 -0.73 -16.64
CA LEU A 78 6.35 -0.22 -15.49
C LEU A 78 5.93 -0.81 -14.15
N MET A 79 4.75 -1.41 -14.06
CA MET A 79 4.25 -1.97 -12.80
C MET A 79 5.16 -3.08 -12.29
N THR A 80 5.13 -3.27 -10.98
CA THR A 80 5.73 -4.44 -10.34
C THR A 80 4.67 -5.54 -10.33
N SER A 81 4.94 -6.65 -11.03
CA SER A 81 3.98 -7.74 -11.17
C SER A 81 4.19 -8.89 -10.18
N ASN A 82 5.35 -8.94 -9.52
CA ASN A 82 5.61 -9.94 -8.49
C ASN A 82 5.04 -9.43 -7.16
N LEU A 83 3.75 -9.70 -6.92
CA LEU A 83 3.04 -9.20 -5.74
C LEU A 83 3.48 -9.91 -4.47
N ILE A 84 3.83 -9.12 -3.46
CA ILE A 84 4.06 -9.60 -2.10
C ILE A 84 2.73 -9.42 -1.38
N ARG A 85 2.10 -10.53 -0.98
CA ARG A 85 0.76 -10.52 -0.39
C ARG A 85 0.80 -10.65 1.12
N CYS A 86 -0.15 -10.00 1.77
CA CYS A 86 -0.43 -10.18 3.20
C CYS A 86 -1.83 -10.74 3.36
N ALA A 87 -2.09 -11.29 4.54
CA ALA A 87 -3.42 -11.75 4.93
C ALA A 87 -3.97 -10.87 6.05
N PRO A 88 -5.31 -10.78 6.22
CA PRO A 88 -5.92 -9.98 7.28
C PRO A 88 -5.46 -10.33 8.69
N GLY A 89 -5.08 -11.60 8.91
CA GLY A 89 -4.60 -12.09 10.20
C GLY A 89 -3.13 -11.81 10.49
N ASP A 90 -2.38 -11.29 9.54
CA ASP A 90 -0.98 -10.92 9.75
C ASP A 90 -0.92 -9.72 10.69
N THR A 91 0.15 -9.64 11.49
CA THR A 91 0.33 -8.53 12.43
C THR A 91 0.96 -7.32 11.77
N VAL A 92 0.79 -6.17 12.40
CA VAL A 92 1.43 -4.92 11.98
C VAL A 92 2.96 -5.10 11.94
N ASN A 93 3.53 -5.76 12.94
CA ASN A 93 4.99 -5.99 12.98
C ASN A 93 5.46 -6.87 11.82
N GLU A 94 4.70 -7.93 11.50
CA GLU A 94 5.03 -8.79 10.36
C GLU A 94 5.01 -8.02 9.04
N ALA A 95 3.99 -7.15 8.86
CA ALA A 95 3.88 -6.33 7.65
C ALA A 95 5.02 -5.31 7.56
N MET A 96 5.39 -4.68 8.68
CA MET A 96 6.51 -3.74 8.71
C MET A 96 7.82 -4.43 8.35
N ALA A 97 8.03 -5.65 8.86
CA ALA A 97 9.21 -6.45 8.53
C ALA A 97 9.26 -6.78 7.04
N MET A 98 8.13 -7.16 6.45
CA MET A 98 8.04 -7.42 5.01
C MET A 98 8.40 -6.20 4.17
N MET A 99 7.88 -5.03 4.55
CA MET A 99 8.18 -3.78 3.84
C MET A 99 9.66 -3.44 3.93
N THR A 100 10.26 -3.62 5.10
CA THR A 100 11.67 -3.36 5.32
C THR A 100 12.55 -4.32 4.51
N ASP A 101 12.27 -5.61 4.60
CA ASP A 101 13.06 -6.65 3.94
C ASP A 101 12.98 -6.57 2.42
N ARG A 102 11.82 -6.20 1.90
CA ARG A 102 11.58 -6.14 0.45
C ARG A 102 11.75 -4.74 -0.13
N HIS A 103 12.06 -3.74 0.70
CA HIS A 103 12.19 -2.33 0.28
C HIS A 103 10.95 -1.81 -0.44
N ILE A 104 9.78 -2.17 0.07
CA ILE A 104 8.48 -1.74 -0.46
C ILE A 104 7.72 -0.98 0.62
N ARG A 105 6.80 -0.12 0.20
CA ARG A 105 6.03 0.74 1.12
C ARG A 105 4.53 0.50 1.05
N HIS A 106 4.10 -0.46 0.27
CA HIS A 106 2.69 -0.79 0.06
C HIS A 106 2.52 -2.29 -0.03
N LEU A 107 1.47 -2.81 0.61
CA LEU A 107 1.16 -4.23 0.60
C LEU A 107 -0.32 -4.44 0.31
N PRO A 108 -0.65 -5.24 -0.69
CA PRO A 108 -2.03 -5.68 -0.89
C PRO A 108 -2.36 -6.78 0.12
N VAL A 109 -3.54 -6.70 0.69
CA VAL A 109 -4.04 -7.68 1.66
C VAL A 109 -5.12 -8.50 1.00
N PHE A 110 -4.92 -9.80 0.97
CA PHE A 110 -5.84 -10.75 0.34
C PHE A 110 -6.40 -11.73 1.36
N GLU A 111 -7.66 -12.06 1.18
CA GLU A 111 -8.29 -13.19 1.86
C GLU A 111 -8.57 -14.22 0.77
N GLY A 112 -7.76 -15.28 0.72
CA GLY A 112 -7.75 -16.17 -0.44
C GLY A 112 -7.34 -15.41 -1.69
N GLU A 113 -8.19 -15.45 -2.71
CA GLU A 113 -7.95 -14.70 -3.96
C GLU A 113 -8.61 -13.34 -3.97
N GLN A 114 -9.32 -12.98 -2.90
CA GLN A 114 -10.04 -11.71 -2.82
C GLN A 114 -9.20 -10.62 -2.19
N LEU A 115 -9.06 -9.50 -2.90
CA LEU A 115 -8.41 -8.31 -2.36
C LEU A 115 -9.34 -7.68 -1.33
N VAL A 116 -8.85 -7.51 -0.09
CA VAL A 116 -9.63 -6.91 1.00
C VAL A 116 -9.03 -5.60 1.52
N GLY A 117 -7.81 -5.27 1.13
CA GLY A 117 -7.20 -4.02 1.56
C GLY A 117 -5.91 -3.70 0.83
N PHE A 118 -5.48 -2.46 0.98
CA PHE A 118 -4.19 -2.00 0.45
C PHE A 118 -3.59 -1.08 1.50
N ILE A 119 -2.47 -1.47 2.07
CA ILE A 119 -1.88 -0.83 3.24
C ILE A 119 -0.55 -0.18 2.89
N SER A 120 -0.35 1.06 3.32
CA SER A 120 0.90 1.79 3.16
C SER A 120 1.75 1.72 4.43
N ILE A 121 3.05 2.01 4.30
CA ILE A 121 3.92 2.16 5.47
C ILE A 121 3.38 3.24 6.42
N GLY A 122 2.79 4.31 5.88
CA GLY A 122 2.16 5.36 6.67
C GLY A 122 1.03 4.85 7.56
N ASP A 123 0.21 3.94 7.03
CA ASP A 123 -0.87 3.31 7.81
C ASP A 123 -0.30 2.53 9.00
N LEU A 124 0.80 1.80 8.78
CA LEU A 124 1.43 0.99 9.83
C LEU A 124 2.10 1.86 10.90
N VAL A 125 2.82 2.89 10.46
CA VAL A 125 3.49 3.82 11.38
C VAL A 125 2.46 4.54 12.24
N LYS A 126 1.38 5.01 11.65
CA LYS A 126 0.29 5.66 12.39
C LYS A 126 -0.29 4.73 13.46
N CYS A 127 -0.51 3.48 13.10
CA CYS A 127 -1.00 2.46 14.03
C CYS A 127 -0.04 2.27 15.22
N ARG A 128 1.25 2.12 14.95
CA ARG A 128 2.25 1.95 16.00
C ARG A 128 2.36 3.18 16.91
N MET A 129 2.29 4.37 16.35
CA MET A 129 2.32 5.59 17.14
C MET A 129 1.12 5.68 18.07
N MET A 130 -0.07 5.31 17.60
CA MET A 130 -1.27 5.29 18.43
C MET A 130 -1.18 4.26 19.55
N GLU A 131 -0.61 3.09 19.28
CA GLU A 131 -0.40 2.06 20.31
C GLU A 131 0.56 2.54 21.39
N VAL A 132 1.69 3.12 21.00
CA VAL A 132 2.69 3.64 21.94
C VAL A 132 2.09 4.74 22.81
N GLN A 133 1.31 5.64 22.23
CA GLN A 133 0.64 6.70 22.98
C GLN A 133 -0.35 6.14 23.99
N SER A 134 -1.14 5.16 23.59
CA SER A 134 -2.12 4.49 24.45
C SER A 134 -1.42 3.79 25.63
N GLU A 135 -0.31 3.11 25.38
CA GLU A 135 0.49 2.45 26.42
C GLU A 135 1.05 3.46 27.40
N ALA A 136 1.56 4.60 26.89
CA ALA A 136 2.10 5.68 27.73
C ALA A 136 1.02 6.28 28.63
N GLU A 137 -0.18 6.52 28.08
CA GLU A 137 -1.31 7.06 28.83
C GLU A 137 -1.77 6.08 29.91
N ALA A 138 -1.84 4.79 29.60
CA ALA A 138 -2.20 3.76 30.57
C ALA A 138 -1.20 3.69 31.72
N LEU A 139 0.09 3.80 31.40
CA LEU A 139 1.15 3.80 32.42
C LEU A 139 1.05 5.03 33.33
N LEU A 140 0.79 6.21 32.76
CA LEU A 140 0.61 7.43 33.53
C LEU A 140 -0.59 7.32 34.47
N GLN A 141 -1.68 6.76 34.03
CA GLN A 141 -2.87 6.52 34.87
C GLN A 141 -2.53 5.59 36.03
N TYR A 142 -1.76 4.55 35.77
CA TYR A 142 -1.35 3.61 36.80
C TYR A 142 -0.50 4.31 37.88
N ILE A 143 0.42 5.18 37.46
CA ILE A 143 1.29 5.92 38.37
C ILE A 143 0.48 6.89 39.25
N HIS A 144 -0.56 7.49 38.70
CA HIS A 144 -1.37 8.50 39.38
C HIS A 144 -2.61 7.95 40.11
N SER A 145 -2.85 6.67 40.04
CA SER A 145 -3.98 6.03 40.69
C SER A 145 -3.71 5.61 42.14
#